data_6768a85b9470c0981d4311032f2b9744
#
_entry.id   6768a85b9470c0981d4311032f2b9744
#
_cell.length_a   1.000
_cell.length_b   1.000
_cell.length_c   1.000
_cell.angle_alpha   90.00
_cell.angle_beta   90.00
_cell.angle_gamma   90.00
#
_symmetry.space_group_name_H-M   'P 1'
#
loop_
_entity.id
_entity.type
_entity.pdbx_description
1 polymer ?
#
loop_
_entity_poly.entity_id
_entity_poly.type
_entity_poly.pdbx_seq_one_letter_code
_entity_poly.pdbx_strand_id
1 'polypeptide(L)'
;MTNSNLATFVSVFNRYAPRPPLAVISTGVIGFFWLTYLFSWINPSLLSSWAFSPNKLVQHYDPSTFTTYPLIHSGFFHVLFNSMALYYPLSEYEVSHGSLHTALVINTLGAILAITITVISIILVHLGLKSPDCMDNLYLGSSGWVFTFITVSCCHRSINDPYTVLFNHYNVPTVFIPLVYLLLSAFLFPSSSFIGHLVSIILGFLIFKKIIALLTIPPFQILNKIESLSVFHNAIEAIFPKDIFVWTWENEVLSSRYTVSDFSTPLGLPLHHGNVDATTQPPFKGPGEKLGSSSTTA
;
A
#
# COMPACT_ATOMS: atom_id res chain seq x y z
N MET A 1 -15.99 10.08 -33.12
CA MET A 1 -15.65 10.90 -31.95
C MET A 1 -14.62 11.92 -32.38
N THR A 2 -14.95 13.20 -32.31
CA THR A 2 -14.05 14.27 -32.75
C THR A 2 -12.90 14.42 -31.75
N ASN A 3 -11.71 14.78 -32.23
CA ASN A 3 -10.49 14.98 -31.41
C ASN A 3 -10.71 15.91 -30.18
N SER A 4 -11.70 16.82 -30.27
CA SER A 4 -12.06 17.72 -29.18
C SER A 4 -12.69 17.00 -27.97
N ASN A 5 -13.50 15.97 -28.20
CA ASN A 5 -14.15 15.22 -27.10
C ASN A 5 -13.14 14.36 -26.34
N LEU A 6 -12.16 13.79 -27.06
CA LEU A 6 -11.07 13.02 -26.46
C LEU A 6 -10.15 13.94 -25.62
N ALA A 7 -9.79 15.11 -26.14
CA ALA A 7 -8.97 16.08 -25.41
C ALA A 7 -9.68 16.61 -24.17
N THR A 8 -10.99 16.86 -24.25
CA THR A 8 -11.81 17.28 -23.10
C THR A 8 -11.91 16.15 -22.07
N PHE A 9 -12.15 14.90 -22.50
CA PHE A 9 -12.18 13.75 -21.62
C PHE A 9 -10.85 13.54 -20.89
N VAL A 10 -9.72 13.59 -21.65
CA VAL A 10 -8.37 13.48 -21.09
C VAL A 10 -8.06 14.62 -20.11
N SER A 11 -8.48 15.86 -20.41
CA SER A 11 -8.26 17.00 -19.51
C SER A 11 -9.08 16.89 -18.22
N VAL A 12 -10.35 16.44 -18.32
CA VAL A 12 -11.22 16.17 -17.18
C VAL A 12 -10.65 15.00 -16.35
N PHE A 13 -10.29 13.91 -17.01
CA PHE A 13 -9.67 12.75 -16.34
C PHE A 13 -8.37 13.13 -15.63
N ASN A 14 -7.49 13.90 -16.28
CA ASN A 14 -6.24 14.37 -15.67
C ASN A 14 -6.45 15.38 -14.53
N ARG A 15 -7.58 16.07 -14.48
CA ARG A 15 -7.92 16.99 -13.39
C ARG A 15 -8.44 16.26 -12.15
N TYR A 16 -9.16 15.16 -12.34
CA TYR A 16 -9.83 14.43 -11.27
C TYR A 16 -9.16 13.11 -10.90
N ALA A 17 -8.31 12.55 -11.76
CA ALA A 17 -7.47 11.42 -11.37
C ALA A 17 -6.28 11.95 -10.56
N PRO A 18 -6.21 11.69 -9.26
CA PRO A 18 -5.03 12.01 -8.48
C PRO A 18 -3.85 11.28 -9.12
N ARG A 19 -2.81 12.02 -9.48
CA ARG A 19 -1.58 11.42 -10.00
C ARG A 19 -0.78 10.94 -8.80
N PRO A 20 -0.69 9.63 -8.57
CA PRO A 20 0.21 9.13 -7.55
C PRO A 20 1.65 9.50 -7.95
N PRO A 21 2.53 9.77 -6.99
CA PRO A 21 3.94 9.94 -7.28
C PRO A 21 4.46 8.69 -7.97
N LEU A 22 5.27 8.85 -9.03
CA LEU A 22 5.94 7.74 -9.70
C LEU A 22 7.11 7.27 -8.84
N ALA A 23 6.79 6.69 -7.67
CA ALA A 23 7.80 6.13 -6.79
C ALA A 23 8.29 4.77 -7.35
N VAL A 24 9.60 4.54 -7.27
CA VAL A 24 10.27 3.44 -8.00
C VAL A 24 9.81 2.06 -7.57
N ILE A 25 9.62 1.83 -6.27
CA ILE A 25 9.23 0.51 -5.75
C ILE A 25 7.78 0.22 -6.10
N SER A 26 6.88 1.17 -5.86
CA SER A 26 5.45 1.01 -6.16
C SER A 26 5.22 0.78 -7.65
N THR A 27 5.85 1.57 -8.51
CA THR A 27 5.75 1.43 -9.97
C THR A 27 6.42 0.15 -10.46
N GLY A 28 7.62 -0.14 -9.95
CA GLY A 28 8.41 -1.31 -10.34
C GLY A 28 7.72 -2.63 -9.95
N VAL A 29 7.18 -2.71 -8.76
CA VAL A 29 6.44 -3.90 -8.27
C VAL A 29 5.20 -4.15 -9.11
N ILE A 30 4.41 -3.12 -9.42
CA ILE A 30 3.24 -3.27 -10.30
C ILE A 30 3.67 -3.69 -11.71
N GLY A 31 4.70 -3.08 -12.29
CA GLY A 31 5.25 -3.51 -13.57
C GLY A 31 5.71 -4.97 -13.54
N PHE A 32 6.33 -5.40 -12.45
CA PHE A 32 6.79 -6.77 -12.27
C PHE A 32 5.62 -7.78 -12.17
N PHE A 33 4.48 -7.42 -11.54
CA PHE A 33 3.28 -8.26 -11.54
C PHE A 33 2.79 -8.57 -12.97
N TRP A 34 2.75 -7.56 -13.82
CA TRP A 34 2.34 -7.73 -15.20
C TRP A 34 3.35 -8.55 -16.01
N LEU A 35 4.65 -8.36 -15.79
CA LEU A 35 5.69 -9.16 -16.44
C LEU A 35 5.59 -10.63 -16.05
N THR A 36 5.46 -10.94 -14.75
CA THR A 36 5.33 -12.33 -14.27
C THR A 36 4.02 -12.96 -14.74
N TYR A 37 2.93 -12.19 -14.78
CA TYR A 37 1.65 -12.66 -15.33
C TYR A 37 1.77 -13.02 -16.82
N LEU A 38 2.35 -12.16 -17.63
CA LEU A 38 2.57 -12.46 -19.06
C LEU A 38 3.54 -13.64 -19.25
N PHE A 39 4.59 -13.71 -18.45
CA PHE A 39 5.54 -14.83 -18.51
C PHE A 39 4.91 -16.16 -18.08
N SER A 40 3.93 -16.15 -17.19
CA SER A 40 3.20 -17.36 -16.78
C SER A 40 2.41 -18.02 -17.92
N TRP A 41 2.07 -17.28 -18.98
CA TRP A 41 1.46 -17.87 -20.19
C TRP A 41 2.46 -18.70 -20.99
N ILE A 42 3.74 -18.29 -20.99
CA ILE A 42 4.82 -19.02 -21.67
C ILE A 42 5.29 -20.21 -20.82
N ASN A 43 5.37 -19.99 -19.51
CA ASN A 43 5.80 -20.99 -18.55
C ASN A 43 4.77 -21.18 -17.42
N PRO A 44 3.75 -22.02 -17.60
CA PRO A 44 2.72 -22.24 -16.58
C PRO A 44 3.24 -22.82 -15.26
N SER A 45 4.40 -23.52 -15.27
CA SER A 45 5.02 -24.05 -14.04
C SER A 45 5.52 -22.97 -13.10
N LEU A 46 5.67 -21.73 -13.59
CA LEU A 46 6.03 -20.58 -12.75
C LEU A 46 5.06 -20.41 -11.57
N LEU A 47 3.76 -20.55 -11.83
CA LEU A 47 2.73 -20.38 -10.79
C LEU A 47 2.91 -21.39 -9.65
N SER A 48 3.12 -22.67 -9.96
CA SER A 48 3.30 -23.71 -8.95
C SER A 48 4.65 -23.60 -8.23
N SER A 49 5.72 -23.21 -8.93
CA SER A 49 7.06 -23.10 -8.34
C SER A 49 7.19 -21.88 -7.42
N TRP A 50 6.61 -20.73 -7.78
CA TRP A 50 6.71 -19.49 -7.02
C TRP A 50 5.60 -19.33 -5.97
N ALA A 51 4.49 -20.06 -6.08
CA ALA A 51 3.45 -20.04 -5.06
C ALA A 51 3.96 -20.60 -3.73
N PHE A 52 3.50 -20.01 -2.65
CA PHE A 52 3.76 -20.47 -1.29
C PHE A 52 2.75 -21.56 -0.88
N SER A 53 3.18 -22.56 -0.13
CA SER A 53 2.30 -23.40 0.69
C SER A 53 2.96 -23.68 2.03
N PRO A 54 2.16 -23.92 3.10
CA PRO A 54 2.70 -24.31 4.40
C PRO A 54 3.65 -25.52 4.33
N ASN A 55 3.33 -26.52 3.51
CA ASN A 55 4.16 -27.72 3.33
C ASN A 55 5.50 -27.42 2.65
N LYS A 56 5.58 -26.45 1.73
CA LYS A 56 6.88 -26.04 1.16
C LYS A 56 7.83 -25.55 2.24
N LEU A 57 7.30 -24.83 3.24
CA LEU A 57 8.12 -24.37 4.35
C LEU A 57 8.47 -25.51 5.33
N VAL A 58 7.47 -26.28 5.76
CA VAL A 58 7.62 -27.25 6.87
C VAL A 58 8.34 -28.53 6.43
N GLN A 59 8.04 -29.02 5.22
CA GLN A 59 8.57 -30.30 4.73
C GLN A 59 9.78 -30.13 3.80
N HIS A 60 9.76 -29.07 2.97
CA HIS A 60 10.81 -28.86 1.97
C HIS A 60 11.84 -27.78 2.36
N TYR A 61 11.62 -27.07 3.49
CA TYR A 61 12.49 -26.01 3.97
C TYR A 61 12.82 -24.96 2.91
N ASP A 62 11.82 -24.63 2.05
CA ASP A 62 11.97 -23.68 0.96
C ASP A 62 11.40 -22.29 1.33
N PRO A 63 12.24 -21.37 1.86
CA PRO A 63 11.84 -20.01 2.20
C PRO A 63 11.82 -19.09 0.96
N SER A 64 12.30 -19.53 -0.20
CA SER A 64 12.37 -18.68 -1.41
C SER A 64 10.99 -18.19 -1.83
N THR A 65 9.97 -19.00 -1.58
CA THR A 65 8.58 -18.66 -1.88
C THR A 65 8.04 -17.49 -1.06
N PHE A 66 8.68 -17.09 0.05
CA PHE A 66 8.27 -15.92 0.83
C PHE A 66 8.35 -14.60 0.07
N THR A 67 9.30 -14.52 -0.85
CA THR A 67 9.52 -13.33 -1.67
C THR A 67 8.83 -13.42 -3.01
N THR A 68 8.57 -14.63 -3.51
CA THR A 68 8.06 -14.83 -4.88
C THR A 68 6.54 -14.92 -4.95
N TYR A 69 5.87 -15.52 -3.95
CA TYR A 69 4.43 -15.71 -4.01
C TYR A 69 3.60 -14.42 -4.16
N PRO A 70 4.00 -13.28 -3.57
CA PRO A 70 3.23 -12.05 -3.74
C PRO A 70 3.35 -11.44 -5.15
N LEU A 71 4.38 -11.86 -5.90
CA LEU A 71 4.73 -11.29 -7.20
C LEU A 71 4.01 -11.95 -8.37
N ILE A 72 3.34 -13.10 -8.14
CA ILE A 72 2.65 -13.87 -9.19
C ILE A 72 1.14 -13.85 -9.02
N HIS A 73 0.43 -13.94 -10.14
CA HIS A 73 -1.03 -13.85 -10.16
C HIS A 73 -1.63 -14.89 -11.09
N SER A 74 -2.70 -15.56 -10.64
CA SER A 74 -3.33 -16.68 -11.38
C SER A 74 -4.22 -16.26 -12.55
N GLY A 75 -4.55 -14.97 -12.71
CA GLY A 75 -5.44 -14.52 -13.77
C GLY A 75 -5.45 -13.01 -13.96
N PHE A 76 -6.02 -12.59 -15.11
CA PHE A 76 -6.07 -11.17 -15.50
C PHE A 76 -6.73 -10.27 -14.45
N PHE A 77 -7.93 -10.62 -13.99
CA PHE A 77 -8.61 -9.80 -12.98
C PHE A 77 -7.88 -9.83 -11.65
N HIS A 78 -7.17 -10.91 -11.32
CA HIS A 78 -6.39 -11.01 -10.10
C HIS A 78 -5.21 -10.01 -10.12
N VAL A 79 -4.42 -9.97 -11.22
CA VAL A 79 -3.33 -8.98 -11.35
C VAL A 79 -3.87 -7.56 -11.45
N LEU A 80 -4.96 -7.33 -12.18
CA LEU A 80 -5.54 -6.02 -12.38
C LEU A 80 -6.02 -5.40 -11.07
N PHE A 81 -6.86 -6.11 -10.31
CA PHE A 81 -7.41 -5.58 -9.06
C PHE A 81 -6.34 -5.40 -7.98
N ASN A 82 -5.37 -6.34 -7.88
CA ASN A 82 -4.25 -6.16 -6.96
C ASN A 82 -3.39 -4.95 -7.35
N SER A 83 -3.09 -4.76 -8.63
CA SER A 83 -2.34 -3.60 -9.12
C SER A 83 -3.04 -2.28 -8.77
N MET A 84 -4.34 -2.19 -9.07
CA MET A 84 -5.12 -0.98 -8.80
C MET A 84 -5.24 -0.69 -7.29
N ALA A 85 -5.49 -1.72 -6.48
CA ALA A 85 -5.71 -1.55 -5.04
C ALA A 85 -4.41 -1.30 -4.27
N LEU A 86 -3.27 -1.83 -4.75
CA LEU A 86 -1.98 -1.68 -4.08
C LEU A 86 -1.27 -0.36 -4.40
N TYR A 87 -1.39 0.12 -5.64
CA TYR A 87 -0.55 1.20 -6.14
C TYR A 87 -0.57 2.47 -5.27
N TYR A 88 -1.77 2.96 -4.95
CA TYR A 88 -1.92 4.17 -4.13
C TYR A 88 -1.37 4.01 -2.71
N PRO A 89 -1.86 3.06 -1.91
CA PRO A 89 -1.42 2.95 -0.52
C PRO A 89 0.07 2.58 -0.40
N LEU A 90 0.63 1.85 -1.38
CA LEU A 90 2.06 1.57 -1.42
C LEU A 90 2.87 2.80 -1.80
N SER A 91 2.43 3.59 -2.79
CA SER A 91 3.09 4.85 -3.18
C SER A 91 3.06 5.88 -2.05
N GLU A 92 1.94 6.02 -1.34
CA GLU A 92 1.82 6.85 -0.15
C GLU A 92 2.83 6.43 0.92
N TYR A 93 2.93 5.12 1.15
CA TYR A 93 3.89 4.57 2.10
C TYR A 93 5.33 4.82 1.66
N GLU A 94 5.67 4.59 0.39
CA GLU A 94 7.00 4.79 -0.16
C GLU A 94 7.45 6.25 -0.08
N VAL A 95 6.59 7.19 -0.46
CA VAL A 95 6.88 8.63 -0.37
C VAL A 95 7.12 9.06 1.07
N SER A 96 6.40 8.47 2.03
CA SER A 96 6.54 8.84 3.44
C SER A 96 7.67 8.12 4.19
N HIS A 97 8.24 7.05 3.65
CA HIS A 97 9.26 6.24 4.36
C HIS A 97 10.55 6.02 3.57
N GLY A 98 10.56 6.26 2.26
CA GLY A 98 11.69 6.01 1.38
C GLY A 98 11.60 4.70 0.59
N SER A 99 12.22 4.67 -0.57
CA SER A 99 12.16 3.53 -1.50
C SER A 99 12.86 2.30 -0.95
N LEU A 100 14.08 2.43 -0.42
CA LEU A 100 14.80 1.30 0.18
C LEU A 100 14.05 0.71 1.36
N HIS A 101 13.52 1.57 2.24
CA HIS A 101 12.69 1.15 3.36
C HIS A 101 11.47 0.35 2.89
N THR A 102 10.74 0.86 1.91
CA THR A 102 9.54 0.21 1.38
C THR A 102 9.85 -1.15 0.77
N ALA A 103 10.94 -1.28 -0.02
CA ALA A 103 11.37 -2.55 -0.58
C ALA A 103 11.64 -3.61 0.50
N LEU A 104 12.31 -3.24 1.58
CA LEU A 104 12.59 -4.14 2.70
C LEU A 104 11.30 -4.52 3.45
N VAL A 105 10.40 -3.56 3.67
CA VAL A 105 9.13 -3.80 4.36
C VAL A 105 8.24 -4.76 3.59
N ILE A 106 8.04 -4.57 2.29
CA ILE A 106 7.18 -5.47 1.49
C ILE A 106 7.73 -6.91 1.50
N ASN A 107 9.06 -7.07 1.40
CA ASN A 107 9.68 -8.39 1.46
C ASN A 107 9.49 -9.05 2.84
N THR A 108 9.73 -8.31 3.91
CA THR A 108 9.54 -8.79 5.29
C THR A 108 8.07 -9.13 5.57
N LEU A 109 7.12 -8.33 5.06
CA LEU A 109 5.69 -8.61 5.16
C LEU A 109 5.32 -9.90 4.45
N GLY A 110 5.87 -10.18 3.27
CA GLY A 110 5.67 -11.45 2.58
C GLY A 110 6.05 -12.63 3.47
N ALA A 111 7.23 -12.58 4.11
CA ALA A 111 7.71 -13.61 5.01
C ALA A 111 6.83 -13.74 6.27
N ILE A 112 6.49 -12.63 6.92
CA ILE A 112 5.64 -12.64 8.13
C ILE A 112 4.26 -13.24 7.83
N LEU A 113 3.65 -12.87 6.71
CA LEU A 113 2.36 -13.41 6.29
C LEU A 113 2.44 -14.91 6.04
N ALA A 114 3.46 -15.37 5.30
CA ALA A 114 3.65 -16.79 5.01
C ALA A 114 3.87 -17.62 6.29
N ILE A 115 4.71 -17.15 7.20
CA ILE A 115 4.95 -17.81 8.50
C ILE A 115 3.65 -17.82 9.32
N THR A 116 2.92 -16.71 9.39
CA THR A 116 1.67 -16.63 10.16
C THR A 116 0.60 -17.57 9.62
N ILE A 117 0.44 -17.63 8.29
CA ILE A 117 -0.47 -18.57 7.63
C ILE A 117 -0.07 -20.02 7.93
N THR A 118 1.22 -20.34 7.90
CA THR A 118 1.73 -21.67 8.24
C THR A 118 1.38 -22.06 9.67
N VAL A 119 1.65 -21.17 10.64
CA VAL A 119 1.34 -21.40 12.06
C VAL A 119 -0.17 -21.60 12.28
N ILE A 120 -0.99 -20.75 11.66
CA ILE A 120 -2.45 -20.90 11.73
C ILE A 120 -2.90 -22.23 11.12
N SER A 121 -2.36 -22.62 9.96
CA SER A 121 -2.70 -23.89 9.31
C SER A 121 -2.34 -25.09 10.19
N ILE A 122 -1.16 -25.10 10.80
CA ILE A 122 -0.73 -26.14 11.74
C ILE A 122 -1.69 -26.24 12.94
N ILE A 123 -2.05 -25.10 13.54
CA ILE A 123 -2.98 -25.05 14.68
C ILE A 123 -4.35 -25.60 14.27
N LEU A 124 -4.88 -25.19 13.13
CA LEU A 124 -6.19 -25.65 12.65
C LEU A 124 -6.22 -27.14 12.37
N VAL A 125 -5.14 -27.70 11.83
CA VAL A 125 -5.00 -29.16 11.60
C VAL A 125 -4.89 -29.87 12.96
N HIS A 126 -4.06 -29.38 13.88
CA HIS A 126 -3.90 -30.01 15.19
C HIS A 126 -5.18 -30.03 16.02
N LEU A 127 -6.00 -28.99 15.90
CA LEU A 127 -7.33 -28.91 16.54
C LEU A 127 -8.42 -29.71 15.81
N GLY A 128 -8.12 -30.37 14.69
CA GLY A 128 -9.10 -31.09 13.89
C GLY A 128 -10.12 -30.21 13.16
N LEU A 129 -9.86 -28.89 13.08
CA LEU A 129 -10.75 -27.92 12.42
C LEU A 129 -10.54 -27.86 10.90
N LYS A 130 -9.41 -28.36 10.41
CA LYS A 130 -9.08 -28.49 8.98
C LYS A 130 -8.40 -29.83 8.71
N SER A 131 -8.63 -30.35 7.48
CA SER A 131 -7.87 -31.52 6.99
C SER A 131 -6.38 -31.15 6.78
N PRO A 132 -5.44 -32.10 6.98
CA PRO A 132 -4.02 -31.92 6.67
C PRO A 132 -3.76 -31.41 5.23
N ASP A 133 -4.63 -31.71 4.29
CA ASP A 133 -4.51 -31.24 2.90
C ASP A 133 -4.48 -29.70 2.77
N CYS A 134 -4.95 -28.98 3.79
CA CYS A 134 -4.88 -27.52 3.78
C CYS A 134 -3.43 -26.99 3.84
N MET A 135 -2.46 -27.83 4.24
CA MET A 135 -1.04 -27.49 4.23
C MET A 135 -0.46 -27.41 2.80
N ASP A 136 -1.13 -28.04 1.82
CA ASP A 136 -0.76 -28.02 0.41
C ASP A 136 -1.43 -26.90 -0.38
N ASN A 137 -2.33 -26.15 0.25
CA ASN A 137 -2.99 -25.02 -0.40
C ASN A 137 -1.94 -24.01 -0.90
N LEU A 138 -2.03 -23.67 -2.19
CA LEU A 138 -1.15 -22.71 -2.82
C LEU A 138 -1.66 -21.28 -2.58
N TYR A 139 -0.80 -20.46 -2.02
CA TYR A 139 -1.01 -19.02 -1.83
C TYR A 139 -0.19 -18.26 -2.86
N LEU A 140 -0.82 -17.31 -3.54
CA LEU A 140 -0.18 -16.46 -4.54
C LEU A 140 -0.93 -15.13 -4.66
N GLY A 141 -0.23 -14.09 -5.10
CA GLY A 141 -0.77 -12.76 -5.28
C GLY A 141 -0.43 -11.79 -4.15
N SER A 142 -0.42 -10.52 -4.48
CA SER A 142 -0.06 -9.41 -3.58
C SER A 142 -1.19 -8.95 -2.66
N SER A 143 -2.32 -9.65 -2.65
CA SER A 143 -3.50 -9.25 -1.85
C SER A 143 -3.20 -9.08 -0.36
N GLY A 144 -2.25 -9.84 0.19
CA GLY A 144 -1.77 -9.63 1.55
C GLY A 144 -1.16 -8.25 1.75
N TRP A 145 -0.33 -7.78 0.82
CA TRP A 145 0.20 -6.41 0.83
C TRP A 145 -0.92 -5.38 0.65
N VAL A 146 -1.87 -5.63 -0.26
CA VAL A 146 -3.03 -4.75 -0.50
C VAL A 146 -3.75 -4.48 0.81
N PHE A 147 -4.18 -5.52 1.53
CA PHE A 147 -4.92 -5.35 2.78
C PHE A 147 -4.08 -4.70 3.88
N THR A 148 -2.80 -5.03 3.96
CA THR A 148 -1.89 -4.40 4.94
C THR A 148 -1.75 -2.91 4.68
N PHE A 149 -1.40 -2.48 3.46
CA PHE A 149 -1.16 -1.07 3.14
C PHE A 149 -2.45 -0.24 3.10
N ILE A 150 -3.57 -0.80 2.62
CA ILE A 150 -4.89 -0.14 2.76
C ILE A 150 -5.21 0.12 4.23
N THR A 151 -4.93 -0.83 5.12
CA THR A 151 -5.18 -0.66 6.56
C THR A 151 -4.30 0.43 7.14
N VAL A 152 -3.01 0.46 6.82
CA VAL A 152 -2.09 1.52 7.26
C VAL A 152 -2.59 2.88 6.78
N SER A 153 -2.91 3.02 5.49
CA SER A 153 -3.42 4.26 4.89
C SER A 153 -4.74 4.71 5.53
N CYS A 154 -5.71 3.79 5.71
CA CYS A 154 -6.98 4.09 6.38
C CYS A 154 -6.78 4.54 7.83
N CYS A 155 -5.84 3.93 8.57
CA CYS A 155 -5.52 4.32 9.94
C CYS A 155 -4.90 5.72 10.00
N HIS A 156 -3.96 6.04 9.11
CA HIS A 156 -3.39 7.39 9.02
C HIS A 156 -4.45 8.43 8.65
N ARG A 157 -5.27 8.13 7.64
CA ARG A 157 -6.35 9.02 7.21
C ARG A 157 -7.38 9.25 8.31
N SER A 158 -7.71 8.25 9.11
CA SER A 158 -8.71 8.35 10.18
C SER A 158 -8.38 9.39 11.25
N ILE A 159 -7.11 9.84 11.34
CA ILE A 159 -6.70 10.88 12.27
C ILE A 159 -7.35 12.22 11.90
N ASN A 160 -7.44 12.54 10.61
CA ASN A 160 -8.03 13.77 10.11
C ASN A 160 -9.48 13.57 9.67
N ASP A 161 -9.77 12.44 9.00
CA ASP A 161 -11.07 12.07 8.46
C ASP A 161 -11.60 10.80 9.16
N PRO A 162 -12.20 10.91 10.34
CA PRO A 162 -12.61 9.74 11.13
C PRO A 162 -13.71 8.90 10.45
N TYR A 163 -14.47 9.49 9.51
CA TYR A 163 -15.54 8.80 8.78
C TYR A 163 -15.35 8.93 7.28
N THR A 164 -15.59 7.82 6.56
CA THR A 164 -15.67 7.77 5.10
C THR A 164 -17.12 7.57 4.68
N VAL A 165 -17.60 8.39 3.75
CA VAL A 165 -18.96 8.28 3.22
C VAL A 165 -18.98 7.24 2.11
N LEU A 166 -19.70 6.12 2.31
CA LEU A 166 -19.94 5.12 1.28
C LEU A 166 -21.29 5.37 0.60
N PHE A 167 -21.30 5.25 -0.73
CA PHE A 167 -22.50 5.40 -1.57
C PHE A 167 -23.29 6.71 -1.32
N ASN A 168 -22.60 7.78 -0.93
CA ASN A 168 -23.15 9.08 -0.56
C ASN A 168 -24.18 9.06 0.59
N HIS A 169 -24.28 7.95 1.35
CA HIS A 169 -25.32 7.77 2.37
C HIS A 169 -24.80 7.25 3.71
N TYR A 170 -23.80 6.36 3.68
CA TYR A 170 -23.38 5.64 4.88
C TYR A 170 -22.05 6.19 5.40
N ASN A 171 -22.07 6.74 6.61
CA ASN A 171 -20.88 7.14 7.33
C ASN A 171 -20.26 5.92 8.01
N VAL A 172 -19.17 5.40 7.45
CA VAL A 172 -18.42 4.28 8.02
C VAL A 172 -17.15 4.82 8.65
N PRO A 173 -16.81 4.45 9.91
CA PRO A 173 -15.53 4.84 10.47
C PRO A 173 -14.39 4.38 9.55
N THR A 174 -13.49 5.32 9.21
CA THR A 174 -12.43 5.10 8.20
C THR A 174 -11.55 3.90 8.52
N VAL A 175 -11.33 3.61 9.81
CA VAL A 175 -10.57 2.44 10.26
C VAL A 175 -11.22 1.09 9.92
N PHE A 176 -12.53 1.05 9.63
CA PHE A 176 -13.24 -0.18 9.25
C PHE A 176 -13.34 -0.39 7.73
N ILE A 177 -12.90 0.56 6.93
CA ILE A 177 -12.89 0.43 5.48
C ILE A 177 -12.15 -0.83 4.99
N PRO A 178 -11.00 -1.25 5.57
CA PRO A 178 -10.34 -2.51 5.20
C PRO A 178 -11.23 -3.74 5.40
N LEU A 179 -12.12 -3.75 6.42
CA LEU A 179 -13.07 -4.84 6.63
C LEU A 179 -14.19 -4.84 5.57
N VAL A 180 -14.61 -3.66 5.11
CA VAL A 180 -15.55 -3.56 3.98
C VAL A 180 -14.93 -4.16 2.73
N TYR A 181 -13.67 -3.86 2.45
CA TYR A 181 -12.94 -4.47 1.33
C TYR A 181 -12.76 -5.99 1.50
N LEU A 182 -12.54 -6.47 2.73
CA LEU A 182 -12.46 -7.89 3.03
C LEU A 182 -13.77 -8.60 2.66
N LEU A 183 -14.90 -8.07 3.09
CA LEU A 183 -16.23 -8.64 2.78
C LEU A 183 -16.51 -8.60 1.27
N LEU A 184 -16.19 -7.48 0.63
CA LEU A 184 -16.35 -7.33 -0.82
C LEU A 184 -15.46 -8.33 -1.58
N SER A 185 -14.20 -8.49 -1.19
CA SER A 185 -13.28 -9.44 -1.81
C SER A 185 -13.73 -10.90 -1.61
N ALA A 186 -14.25 -11.24 -0.44
CA ALA A 186 -14.79 -12.57 -0.17
C ALA A 186 -16.02 -12.89 -1.03
N PHE A 187 -16.84 -11.87 -1.32
CA PHE A 187 -17.99 -12.01 -2.21
C PHE A 187 -17.58 -12.12 -3.70
N LEU A 188 -16.66 -11.27 -4.15
CA LEU A 188 -16.23 -11.23 -5.56
C LEU A 188 -15.27 -12.37 -5.92
N PHE A 189 -14.45 -12.82 -4.96
CA PHE A 189 -13.42 -13.83 -5.14
C PHE A 189 -13.50 -14.91 -4.05
N PRO A 190 -14.52 -15.82 -4.10
CA PRO A 190 -14.75 -16.81 -3.05
C PRO A 190 -13.58 -17.80 -2.84
N SER A 191 -12.73 -17.95 -3.87
CA SER A 191 -11.52 -18.79 -3.78
C SER A 191 -10.33 -18.10 -3.07
N SER A 192 -10.46 -16.82 -2.74
CA SER A 192 -9.39 -16.09 -2.04
C SER A 192 -9.32 -16.47 -0.55
N SER A 193 -8.12 -16.37 0.03
CA SER A 193 -7.91 -16.71 1.44
C SER A 193 -8.48 -15.63 2.37
N PHE A 194 -9.69 -15.80 2.86
CA PHE A 194 -10.31 -14.90 3.86
C PHE A 194 -9.42 -14.73 5.10
N ILE A 195 -8.88 -15.84 5.63
CA ILE A 195 -7.98 -15.81 6.80
C ILE A 195 -6.71 -15.03 6.49
N GLY A 196 -6.09 -15.25 5.32
CA GLY A 196 -4.90 -14.53 4.91
C GLY A 196 -5.13 -13.01 4.82
N HIS A 197 -6.26 -12.58 4.27
CA HIS A 197 -6.62 -11.16 4.19
C HIS A 197 -6.91 -10.56 5.57
N LEU A 198 -7.61 -11.30 6.45
CA LEU A 198 -7.87 -10.85 7.83
C LEU A 198 -6.55 -10.68 8.61
N VAL A 199 -5.62 -11.64 8.52
CA VAL A 199 -4.28 -11.53 9.10
C VAL A 199 -3.55 -10.29 8.56
N SER A 200 -3.66 -10.01 7.28
CA SER A 200 -3.04 -8.83 6.64
C SER A 200 -3.60 -7.52 7.18
N ILE A 201 -4.91 -7.44 7.44
CA ILE A 201 -5.53 -6.29 8.10
C ILE A 201 -4.98 -6.12 9.52
N ILE A 202 -4.91 -7.21 10.29
CA ILE A 202 -4.34 -7.17 11.65
C ILE A 202 -2.88 -6.67 11.61
N LEU A 203 -2.06 -7.18 10.69
CA LEU A 203 -0.68 -6.72 10.50
C LEU A 203 -0.62 -5.24 10.16
N GLY A 204 -1.52 -4.72 9.32
CA GLY A 204 -1.61 -3.30 9.02
C GLY A 204 -1.88 -2.44 10.26
N PHE A 205 -2.78 -2.87 11.15
CA PHE A 205 -3.01 -2.22 12.44
C PHE A 205 -1.78 -2.27 13.35
N LEU A 206 -1.07 -3.41 13.40
CA LEU A 206 0.13 -3.57 14.22
C LEU A 206 1.28 -2.68 13.72
N ILE A 207 1.41 -2.52 12.40
CA ILE A 207 2.38 -1.58 11.79
C ILE A 207 2.02 -0.15 12.15
N PHE A 208 0.77 0.26 11.93
CA PHE A 208 0.31 1.61 12.28
C PHE A 208 0.55 1.96 13.75
N LYS A 209 0.27 1.01 14.65
CA LYS A 209 0.54 1.16 16.10
C LYS A 209 2.02 1.00 16.47
N LYS A 210 2.91 0.75 15.49
CA LYS A 210 4.35 0.51 15.69
C LYS A 210 4.67 -0.67 16.62
N ILE A 211 3.73 -1.59 16.85
CA ILE A 211 3.90 -2.76 17.73
C ILE A 211 4.92 -3.72 17.14
N ILE A 212 4.88 -3.94 15.83
CA ILE A 212 5.81 -4.83 15.11
C ILE A 212 6.89 -4.04 14.35
N ALA A 213 7.11 -2.79 14.71
CA ALA A 213 8.08 -1.92 14.03
C ALA A 213 9.48 -2.56 13.99
N LEU A 214 9.92 -3.19 15.08
CA LEU A 214 11.23 -3.84 15.14
C LEU A 214 11.39 -5.00 14.13
N LEU A 215 10.29 -5.67 13.76
CA LEU A 215 10.28 -6.78 12.82
C LEU A 215 10.16 -6.34 11.36
N THR A 216 9.49 -5.21 11.13
CA THR A 216 9.13 -4.75 9.77
C THR A 216 9.90 -3.53 9.31
N ILE A 217 10.41 -2.74 10.25
CA ILE A 217 11.04 -1.45 9.97
C ILE A 217 12.52 -1.53 10.29
N PRO A 218 13.42 -1.59 9.27
CA PRO A 218 14.85 -1.46 9.52
C PRO A 218 15.15 -0.13 10.23
N PRO A 219 16.09 -0.10 11.17
CA PRO A 219 16.49 1.13 11.83
C PRO A 219 16.92 2.20 10.82
N PHE A 220 16.38 3.41 10.95
CA PHE A 220 16.66 4.54 10.07
C PHE A 220 18.17 4.77 9.85
N GLN A 221 18.97 4.64 10.92
CA GLN A 221 20.41 4.81 10.87
C GLN A 221 21.10 3.81 9.92
N ILE A 222 20.59 2.57 9.84
CA ILE A 222 21.14 1.54 8.94
C ILE A 222 20.79 1.90 7.49
N LEU A 223 19.54 2.29 7.24
CA LEU A 223 19.11 2.68 5.89
C LEU A 223 19.89 3.88 5.38
N ASN A 224 19.96 4.93 6.19
CA ASN A 224 20.71 6.14 5.86
C ASN A 224 22.21 5.86 5.60
N LYS A 225 22.80 4.95 6.38
CA LYS A 225 24.18 4.50 6.15
C LYS A 225 24.35 3.76 4.82
N ILE A 226 23.39 2.90 4.45
CA ILE A 226 23.42 2.19 3.17
C ILE A 226 23.26 3.18 2.01
N GLU A 227 22.26 4.06 2.10
CA GLU A 227 21.97 5.05 1.08
C GLU A 227 23.09 6.08 0.89
N SER A 228 23.86 6.37 1.96
CA SER A 228 25.01 7.28 1.91
C SER A 228 26.28 6.64 1.33
N LEU A 229 26.29 5.31 1.08
CA LEU A 229 27.42 4.68 0.40
C LEU A 229 27.51 5.21 -1.04
N SER A 230 28.66 5.75 -1.43
CA SER A 230 28.86 6.33 -2.74
C SER A 230 28.54 5.36 -3.90
N VAL A 231 28.84 4.08 -3.71
CA VAL A 231 28.54 3.04 -4.71
C VAL A 231 27.03 2.88 -4.90
N PHE A 232 26.27 2.83 -3.78
CA PHE A 232 24.81 2.71 -3.83
C PHE A 232 24.18 3.97 -4.41
N HIS A 233 24.58 5.14 -3.91
CA HIS A 233 24.08 6.44 -4.35
C HIS A 233 24.28 6.65 -5.85
N ASN A 234 25.51 6.48 -6.33
CA ASN A 234 25.85 6.65 -7.74
C ASN A 234 25.14 5.63 -8.63
N ALA A 235 24.93 4.38 -8.16
CA ALA A 235 24.20 3.38 -8.92
C ALA A 235 22.72 3.77 -9.08
N ILE A 236 22.08 4.25 -8.01
CA ILE A 236 20.69 4.70 -8.06
C ILE A 236 20.53 5.90 -9.00
N GLU A 237 21.40 6.91 -8.88
CA GLU A 237 21.36 8.10 -9.76
C GLU A 237 21.66 7.77 -11.24
N ALA A 238 22.45 6.73 -11.51
CA ALA A 238 22.73 6.27 -12.86
C ALA A 238 21.57 5.51 -13.51
N ILE A 239 20.79 4.78 -12.70
CA ILE A 239 19.72 3.88 -13.18
C ILE A 239 18.38 4.61 -13.25
N PHE A 240 18.08 5.44 -12.26
CA PHE A 240 16.76 6.06 -12.13
C PHE A 240 16.80 7.56 -12.41
N PRO A 241 15.77 8.11 -13.09
CA PRO A 241 15.59 9.55 -13.20
C PRO A 241 15.51 10.20 -11.80
N LYS A 242 15.92 11.46 -11.73
CA LYS A 242 15.79 12.24 -10.51
C LYS A 242 14.34 12.28 -10.06
N ASP A 243 14.12 12.29 -8.76
CA ASP A 243 12.82 12.38 -8.08
C ASP A 243 11.93 11.10 -8.15
N ILE A 244 12.39 10.00 -8.74
CA ILE A 244 11.65 8.72 -8.72
C ILE A 244 12.04 7.85 -7.54
N PHE A 245 13.34 7.82 -7.19
CA PHE A 245 13.82 7.15 -5.99
C PHE A 245 13.68 8.10 -4.80
N VAL A 246 12.90 7.68 -3.81
CA VAL A 246 12.66 8.46 -2.58
C VAL A 246 13.71 8.08 -1.55
N TRP A 247 14.62 9.01 -1.27
CA TRP A 247 15.66 8.80 -0.27
C TRP A 247 15.07 8.87 1.14
N THR A 248 15.57 8.05 2.05
CA THR A 248 15.07 7.98 3.43
C THR A 248 15.24 9.32 4.17
N TRP A 249 16.29 10.09 3.85
CA TRP A 249 16.52 11.42 4.45
C TRP A 249 15.66 12.56 3.87
N GLU A 250 14.98 12.34 2.74
CA GLU A 250 14.12 13.34 2.10
C GLU A 250 12.66 13.31 2.59
N ASN A 251 12.33 12.38 3.48
CA ASN A 251 10.94 12.11 3.92
C ASN A 251 10.20 13.36 4.41
N GLU A 252 10.87 14.24 5.17
CA GLU A 252 10.26 15.48 5.67
C GLU A 252 9.91 16.45 4.54
N VAL A 253 10.75 16.51 3.50
CA VAL A 253 10.56 17.41 2.37
C VAL A 253 9.49 16.90 1.43
N LEU A 254 9.45 15.60 1.18
CA LEU A 254 8.50 15.00 0.25
C LEU A 254 7.10 14.88 0.84
N SER A 255 6.97 14.54 2.13
CA SER A 255 5.67 14.54 2.80
C SER A 255 5.00 15.91 2.82
N SER A 256 5.79 16.99 2.76
CA SER A 256 5.28 18.36 2.65
C SER A 256 4.85 18.74 1.22
N ARG A 257 5.40 18.08 0.17
CA ARG A 257 5.01 18.32 -1.23
C ARG A 257 3.73 17.61 -1.63
N TYR A 258 3.47 16.44 -1.00
CA TYR A 258 2.25 15.68 -1.22
C TYR A 258 1.38 15.85 0.02
N THR A 259 0.42 16.75 -0.04
CA THR A 259 -0.55 16.90 1.06
C THR A 259 -1.44 15.66 1.12
N VAL A 260 -1.95 15.35 2.32
CA VAL A 260 -2.88 14.21 2.53
C VAL A 260 -4.08 14.25 1.59
N SER A 261 -4.42 15.43 1.06
CA SER A 261 -5.46 15.63 0.03
C SER A 261 -5.14 14.95 -1.31
N ASP A 262 -3.87 14.80 -1.66
CA ASP A 262 -3.47 14.19 -2.94
C ASP A 262 -3.65 12.67 -2.95
N PHE A 263 -3.72 12.05 -1.76
CA PHE A 263 -3.93 10.62 -1.54
C PHE A 263 -5.35 10.27 -1.04
N SER A 264 -6.29 11.21 -1.12
CA SER A 264 -7.56 11.15 -0.38
C SER A 264 -8.59 10.14 -0.89
N THR A 265 -8.29 9.33 -1.90
CA THR A 265 -9.24 8.28 -2.34
C THR A 265 -8.57 6.94 -2.62
N PRO A 266 -8.83 5.88 -1.84
CA PRO A 266 -8.34 4.53 -2.11
C PRO A 266 -8.82 3.94 -3.44
N LEU A 267 -9.80 4.55 -4.11
CA LEU A 267 -10.41 4.07 -5.37
C LEU A 267 -10.53 5.15 -6.44
N GLY A 268 -9.86 6.30 -6.31
CA GLY A 268 -9.98 7.38 -7.30
C GLY A 268 -11.40 7.94 -7.45
N LEU A 269 -12.32 7.66 -6.52
CA LEU A 269 -13.65 8.25 -6.51
C LEU A 269 -13.51 9.70 -6.03
N PRO A 270 -13.97 10.68 -6.85
CA PRO A 270 -13.88 12.08 -6.48
C PRO A 270 -14.75 12.32 -5.24
N LEU A 271 -14.10 12.56 -4.10
CA LEU A 271 -14.76 13.22 -3.00
C LEU A 271 -15.04 14.65 -3.48
N HIS A 272 -16.30 15.01 -3.55
CA HIS A 272 -16.75 16.35 -3.85
C HIS A 272 -16.31 17.26 -2.68
N HIS A 273 -15.04 17.68 -2.70
CA HIS A 273 -14.69 18.90 -1.99
C HIS A 273 -15.33 20.01 -2.80
N GLY A 274 -16.43 20.55 -2.28
CA GLY A 274 -16.92 21.81 -2.79
C GLY A 274 -15.75 22.76 -2.82
N ASN A 275 -15.36 23.21 -4.03
CA ASN A 275 -14.43 24.31 -4.18
C ASN A 275 -15.05 25.49 -3.44
N VAL A 276 -14.61 25.71 -2.21
CA VAL A 276 -14.70 27.03 -1.61
C VAL A 276 -13.57 27.80 -2.30
N ASP A 277 -13.93 28.46 -3.39
CA ASP A 277 -13.04 29.40 -4.06
C ASP A 277 -12.48 30.32 -2.97
N ALA A 278 -11.16 30.29 -2.81
CA ALA A 278 -10.44 31.14 -1.85
C ALA A 278 -10.64 32.65 -2.13
N THR A 279 -11.30 32.97 -3.26
CA THR A 279 -11.63 34.33 -3.68
C THR A 279 -12.96 34.84 -3.12
N THR A 280 -13.78 34.00 -2.47
CA THR A 280 -15.12 34.40 -1.97
C THR A 280 -15.24 34.49 -0.46
N GLN A 281 -14.18 34.28 0.30
CA GLN A 281 -14.20 34.62 1.72
C GLN A 281 -14.15 36.15 1.86
N PRO A 282 -15.18 36.80 2.45
CA PRO A 282 -15.09 38.21 2.74
C PRO A 282 -13.91 38.45 3.68
N PRO A 283 -13.14 39.55 3.48
CA PRO A 283 -11.97 39.81 4.32
C PRO A 283 -12.41 39.86 5.79
N PHE A 284 -11.67 39.16 6.63
CA PHE A 284 -11.91 39.13 8.08
C PHE A 284 -11.94 40.56 8.63
N LYS A 285 -13.11 41.04 9.07
CA LYS A 285 -13.35 42.37 9.65
C LYS A 285 -13.35 42.32 11.19
N GLY A 286 -12.38 41.64 11.79
CA GLY A 286 -12.20 41.69 13.23
C GLY A 286 -11.03 42.60 13.59
N PRO A 287 -11.02 43.29 14.77
CA PRO A 287 -9.85 44.00 15.26
C PRO A 287 -8.76 42.95 15.53
N GLY A 288 -7.68 43.01 14.74
CA GLY A 288 -6.53 42.15 14.92
C GLY A 288 -5.79 42.57 16.22
N GLU A 289 -5.81 41.73 17.24
CA GLU A 289 -4.91 41.88 18.40
C GLU A 289 -3.51 41.43 17.97
N LYS A 290 -2.54 42.39 18.07
CA LYS A 290 -1.12 42.06 17.95
C LYS A 290 -0.69 41.31 19.19
N LEU A 291 -0.44 40.02 19.07
CA LEU A 291 0.31 39.25 20.07
C LEU A 291 1.74 39.78 20.14
N GLY A 292 2.08 40.51 21.25
CA GLY A 292 3.44 40.88 21.56
C GLY A 292 3.75 42.39 21.64
N SER A 293 2.96 43.21 22.35
CA SER A 293 3.42 44.50 22.87
C SER A 293 3.45 44.44 24.40
N SER A 294 4.62 44.13 24.96
CA SER A 294 4.89 44.41 26.37
C SER A 294 4.90 45.92 26.57
N SER A 295 3.87 46.49 27.20
CA SER A 295 3.88 47.85 27.70
C SER A 295 4.69 47.88 28.99
N THR A 296 5.91 48.31 28.90
CA THR A 296 6.66 48.87 30.06
C THR A 296 6.08 50.22 30.37
N THR A 297 5.33 50.33 31.45
CA THR A 297 5.01 51.62 32.08
C THR A 297 5.93 51.82 33.28
N ALA A 298 6.64 52.94 33.24
CA ALA A 298 7.40 53.49 34.33
C ALA A 298 6.50 53.95 35.50
#